data_b7139915708ac97018c7bd8853e81a54
#
_entry.id   b7139915708ac97018c7bd8853e81a54
#
_cell.length_a   1.000
_cell.length_b   1.000
_cell.length_c   1.000
_cell.angle_alpha   90.00
_cell.angle_beta   90.00
_cell.angle_gamma   90.00
#
_symmetry.space_group_name_H-M   'P 1'
#
loop_
_entity.id
_entity.type
_entity.pdbx_description
1 polymer ?
#
loop_
_entity_poly.entity_id
_entity_poly.type
_entity_poly.pdbx_seq_one_letter_code
_entity_poly.pdbx_strand_id
1 'polypeptide(L)'
;MNENLLCSGLFGKTRQSVLALLYGRADSSFYTKQILDAVKIGRGTVQRELKNLTDTGIIIREVQGRQVYYRANARCPIFDELKGIVRKTFGVADVIRQSLATNADKIRVAFIFGSVAKSTDDRRSDIDLMVVGKSSFGDVVSLLTPAEQKLGREVNPVVYPVAEFKKKVKEDHHFVKTVLEDEKIFVIGDEDELRRLAK
;
A
#
# COMPACT_ATOMS: atom_id res chain seq x y z
N MET A 1 16.41 4.43 -4.27
CA MET A 1 16.65 4.02 -2.86
C MET A 1 15.69 2.87 -2.57
N ASN A 2 16.16 1.77 -1.99
CA ASN A 2 15.31 0.57 -1.82
C ASN A 2 14.44 0.77 -0.56
N GLU A 3 13.15 1.10 -0.73
CA GLU A 3 12.19 1.38 0.37
C GLU A 3 12.07 0.21 1.36
N ASN A 4 12.25 -1.03 0.89
CA ASN A 4 12.32 -2.21 1.76
C ASN A 4 13.50 -2.17 2.76
N LEU A 5 14.60 -1.52 2.40
CA LEU A 5 15.75 -1.34 3.30
C LEU A 5 15.45 -0.30 4.39
N LEU A 6 14.74 0.78 4.04
CA LEU A 6 14.31 1.80 5.02
C LEU A 6 13.38 1.19 6.08
N CYS A 7 12.41 0.40 5.64
CA CYS A 7 11.46 -0.23 6.55
C CYS A 7 12.12 -1.27 7.45
N SER A 8 13.04 -2.06 6.91
CA SER A 8 13.79 -3.05 7.69
C SER A 8 14.72 -2.38 8.71
N GLY A 9 15.20 -1.17 8.41
CA GLY A 9 15.98 -0.36 9.34
C GLY A 9 15.15 0.27 10.47
N LEU A 10 13.89 0.62 10.18
CA LEU A 10 13.01 1.26 11.17
C LEU A 10 12.23 0.25 12.02
N PHE A 11 11.77 -0.82 11.41
CA PHE A 11 10.85 -1.77 12.05
C PHE A 11 11.23 -3.23 11.78
N GLY A 12 11.25 -4.05 12.81
CA GLY A 12 11.36 -5.50 12.65
C GLY A 12 10.13 -6.09 11.91
N LYS A 13 10.31 -7.20 11.22
CA LYS A 13 9.28 -7.84 10.35
C LYS A 13 7.92 -8.02 11.03
N THR A 14 7.88 -8.43 12.30
CA THR A 14 6.62 -8.62 13.03
C THR A 14 5.88 -7.30 13.21
N ARG A 15 6.59 -6.23 13.56
CA ARG A 15 6.02 -4.87 13.72
C ARG A 15 5.48 -4.37 12.39
N GLN A 16 6.24 -4.50 11.32
CA GLN A 16 5.77 -4.14 9.98
C GLN A 16 4.46 -4.84 9.64
N SER A 17 4.38 -6.17 9.82
CA SER A 17 3.18 -6.94 9.48
C SER A 17 1.97 -6.57 10.35
N VAL A 18 2.17 -6.32 11.64
CA VAL A 18 1.09 -5.90 12.55
C VAL A 18 0.63 -4.48 12.21
N LEU A 19 1.55 -3.55 11.98
CA LEU A 19 1.21 -2.17 11.59
C LEU A 19 0.57 -2.13 10.20
N ALA A 20 1.05 -2.93 9.23
CA ALA A 20 0.43 -3.04 7.91
C ALA A 20 -1.05 -3.43 8.00
N LEU A 21 -1.38 -4.38 8.88
CA LEU A 21 -2.77 -4.80 9.08
C LEU A 21 -3.60 -3.72 9.79
N LEU A 22 -3.10 -3.19 10.92
CA LEU A 22 -3.90 -2.32 11.79
C LEU A 22 -3.97 -0.88 11.27
N TYR A 23 -2.87 -0.32 10.77
CA TYR A 23 -2.82 1.03 10.21
C TYR A 23 -3.23 1.09 8.74
N GLY A 24 -3.04 0.02 7.99
CA GLY A 24 -3.58 -0.11 6.64
C GLY A 24 -5.11 -0.22 6.59
N ARG A 25 -5.73 -0.55 7.74
CA ARG A 25 -7.17 -0.58 7.95
C ARG A 25 -7.52 0.08 9.29
N ALA A 26 -7.13 1.34 9.44
CA ALA A 26 -7.15 2.05 10.72
C ALA A 26 -8.54 2.15 11.37
N ASP A 27 -9.61 2.13 10.55
CA ASP A 27 -11.01 2.15 11.02
C ASP A 27 -11.53 0.77 11.44
N SER A 28 -10.66 -0.26 11.41
CA SER A 28 -11.02 -1.64 11.72
C SER A 28 -10.46 -2.09 13.06
N SER A 29 -11.21 -2.97 13.72
CA SER A 29 -10.70 -3.76 14.83
C SER A 29 -10.57 -5.23 14.43
N PHE A 30 -9.52 -5.88 14.90
CA PHE A 30 -9.20 -7.26 14.60
C PHE A 30 -9.02 -8.04 15.90
N TYR A 31 -9.69 -9.18 16.04
CA TYR A 31 -9.41 -10.05 17.18
C TYR A 31 -8.13 -10.88 16.95
N THR A 32 -7.54 -11.36 18.03
CA THR A 32 -6.20 -11.98 18.03
C THR A 32 -6.02 -13.05 16.94
N LYS A 33 -7.03 -13.91 16.70
CA LYS A 33 -6.92 -14.97 15.68
C LYS A 33 -6.81 -14.38 14.26
N GLN A 34 -7.63 -13.35 13.94
CA GLN A 34 -7.55 -12.68 12.63
C GLN A 34 -6.16 -12.09 12.38
N ILE A 35 -5.55 -11.49 13.41
CA ILE A 35 -4.19 -10.95 13.30
C ILE A 35 -3.19 -12.07 13.03
N LEU A 36 -3.26 -13.18 13.77
CA LEU A 36 -2.35 -14.30 13.59
C LEU A 36 -2.46 -14.92 12.19
N ASP A 37 -3.69 -15.09 11.70
CA ASP A 37 -3.97 -15.65 10.39
C ASP A 37 -3.47 -14.72 9.25
N ALA A 38 -3.58 -13.41 9.42
CA ALA A 38 -3.12 -12.42 8.44
C ALA A 38 -1.60 -12.25 8.43
N VAL A 39 -0.98 -12.19 9.62
CA VAL A 39 0.45 -11.90 9.78
C VAL A 39 1.32 -13.14 9.48
N LYS A 40 0.80 -14.35 9.69
CA LYS A 40 1.50 -15.64 9.46
C LYS A 40 2.86 -15.75 10.15
N ILE A 41 2.98 -15.16 11.33
CA ILE A 41 4.17 -15.21 12.20
C ILE A 41 3.80 -15.94 13.49
N GLY A 42 4.78 -16.53 14.14
CA GLY A 42 4.56 -17.31 15.37
C GLY A 42 3.82 -16.52 16.46
N ARG A 43 2.82 -17.17 17.07
CA ARG A 43 1.88 -16.56 18.04
C ARG A 43 2.57 -15.76 19.15
N GLY A 44 3.61 -16.34 19.77
CA GLY A 44 4.32 -15.67 20.87
C GLY A 44 4.97 -14.35 20.46
N THR A 45 5.54 -14.30 19.24
CA THR A 45 6.18 -13.09 18.70
C THR A 45 5.16 -12.01 18.42
N VAL A 46 4.02 -12.38 17.82
CA VAL A 46 2.92 -11.45 17.55
C VAL A 46 2.31 -10.92 18.85
N GLN A 47 2.07 -11.77 19.84
CA GLN A 47 1.51 -11.34 21.13
C GLN A 47 2.44 -10.37 21.87
N ARG A 48 3.76 -10.61 21.83
CA ARG A 48 4.74 -9.68 22.41
C ARG A 48 4.71 -8.33 21.72
N GLU A 49 4.61 -8.33 20.40
CA GLU A 49 4.53 -7.09 19.62
C GLU A 49 3.23 -6.33 19.87
N LEU A 50 2.09 -7.03 19.90
CA LEU A 50 0.80 -6.42 20.24
C LEU A 50 0.82 -5.79 21.64
N LYS A 51 1.47 -6.46 22.61
CA LYS A 51 1.65 -5.90 23.94
C LYS A 51 2.48 -4.61 23.89
N ASN A 52 3.65 -4.64 23.25
CA ASN A 52 4.52 -3.47 23.12
C ASN A 52 3.81 -2.28 22.47
N LEU A 53 3.10 -2.52 21.35
CA LEU A 53 2.37 -1.47 20.66
C LEU A 53 1.19 -0.92 21.49
N THR A 54 0.58 -1.76 22.33
CA THR A 54 -0.47 -1.33 23.26
C THR A 54 0.12 -0.49 24.40
N ASP A 55 1.20 -0.95 25.02
CA ASP A 55 1.86 -0.29 26.15
C ASP A 55 2.40 1.10 25.73
N THR A 56 2.81 1.26 24.47
CA THR A 56 3.25 2.55 23.90
C THR A 56 2.11 3.43 23.39
N GLY A 57 0.86 2.97 23.42
CA GLY A 57 -0.30 3.73 22.97
C GLY A 57 -0.42 3.85 21.43
N ILE A 58 0.38 3.10 20.67
CA ILE A 58 0.30 3.07 19.21
C ILE A 58 -0.97 2.35 18.75
N ILE A 59 -1.36 1.29 19.44
CA ILE A 59 -2.62 0.57 19.19
C ILE A 59 -3.48 0.54 20.46
N ILE A 60 -4.77 0.34 20.28
CA ILE A 60 -5.73 0.14 21.36
C ILE A 60 -6.08 -1.33 21.45
N ARG A 61 -6.10 -1.85 22.68
CA ARG A 61 -6.58 -3.17 23.04
C ARG A 61 -7.92 -3.06 23.74
N GLU A 62 -8.94 -3.72 23.24
CA GLU A 62 -10.29 -3.76 23.82
C GLU A 62 -10.71 -5.21 24.07
N VAL A 63 -11.41 -5.45 25.19
CA VAL A 63 -11.98 -6.77 25.52
C VAL A 63 -13.48 -6.70 25.27
N GLN A 64 -13.97 -7.55 24.40
CA GLN A 64 -15.40 -7.67 24.10
C GLN A 64 -15.84 -9.12 24.33
N GLY A 65 -16.51 -9.36 25.42
CA GLY A 65 -16.85 -10.72 25.87
C GLY A 65 -15.60 -11.57 26.13
N ARG A 66 -15.47 -12.67 25.41
CA ARG A 66 -14.30 -13.58 25.51
C ARG A 66 -13.20 -13.30 24.50
N GLN A 67 -13.33 -12.26 23.68
CA GLN A 67 -12.40 -11.93 22.61
C GLN A 67 -11.66 -10.62 22.91
N VAL A 68 -10.41 -10.59 22.50
CA VAL A 68 -9.54 -9.40 22.59
C VAL A 68 -9.35 -8.83 21.18
N TYR A 69 -9.74 -7.58 21.03
CA TYR A 69 -9.64 -6.82 19.79
C TYR A 69 -8.51 -5.81 19.85
N TYR A 70 -7.91 -5.55 18.71
CA TYR A 70 -6.87 -4.55 18.54
C TYR A 70 -7.20 -3.67 17.35
N ARG A 71 -6.92 -2.38 17.46
CA ARG A 71 -7.07 -1.39 16.39
C ARG A 71 -5.99 -0.31 16.48
N ALA A 72 -5.75 0.40 15.40
CA ALA A 72 -4.91 1.60 15.43
C ALA A 72 -5.49 2.64 16.41
N ASN A 73 -4.62 3.38 17.08
CA ASN A 73 -5.03 4.44 18.00
C ASN A 73 -5.04 5.79 17.28
N ALA A 74 -6.21 6.24 16.85
CA ALA A 74 -6.38 7.55 16.21
C ALA A 74 -6.00 8.75 17.10
N ARG A 75 -5.84 8.54 18.42
CA ARG A 75 -5.38 9.58 19.35
C ARG A 75 -3.86 9.52 19.58
N CYS A 76 -3.15 8.59 18.95
CA CYS A 76 -1.69 8.55 19.03
C CYS A 76 -1.12 9.82 18.38
N PRO A 77 -0.20 10.55 19.04
CA PRO A 77 0.34 11.82 18.51
C PRO A 77 1.00 11.70 17.12
N ILE A 78 1.45 10.50 16.76
CA ILE A 78 2.10 10.20 15.47
C ILE A 78 1.23 9.29 14.61
N PHE A 79 -0.10 9.34 14.77
CA PHE A 79 -1.01 8.44 14.04
C PHE A 79 -0.92 8.63 12.52
N ASP A 80 -0.96 9.88 12.06
CA ASP A 80 -0.96 10.20 10.63
C ASP A 80 0.40 9.90 10.00
N GLU A 81 1.50 10.15 10.71
CA GLU A 81 2.85 9.81 10.28
C GLU A 81 3.03 8.30 10.13
N LEU A 82 2.57 7.51 11.11
CA LEU A 82 2.60 6.05 11.04
C LEU A 82 1.73 5.53 9.91
N LYS A 83 0.53 6.07 9.73
CA LYS A 83 -0.36 5.74 8.62
C LYS A 83 0.32 6.05 7.28
N GLY A 84 0.97 7.21 7.17
CA GLY A 84 1.74 7.61 6.01
C GLY A 84 2.92 6.66 5.71
N ILE A 85 3.69 6.31 6.74
CA ILE A 85 4.81 5.36 6.61
C ILE A 85 4.29 3.99 6.14
N VAL A 86 3.31 3.41 6.83
CA VAL A 86 2.73 2.11 6.47
C VAL A 86 2.29 2.10 5.01
N ARG A 87 1.53 3.12 4.59
CA ARG A 87 1.01 3.24 3.24
C ARG A 87 2.10 3.30 2.18
N LYS A 88 3.16 4.11 2.41
CA LYS A 88 4.24 4.33 1.44
C LYS A 88 5.23 3.15 1.36
N THR A 89 5.34 2.34 2.40
CA THR A 89 6.47 1.41 2.54
C THR A 89 6.09 -0.07 2.54
N PHE A 90 5.27 -0.53 3.43
CA PHE A 90 4.90 -1.96 3.58
C PHE A 90 3.39 -2.22 3.61
N GLY A 91 2.60 -1.22 3.19
CA GLY A 91 1.16 -1.33 3.04
C GLY A 91 0.73 -1.79 1.64
N VAL A 92 -0.24 -1.07 1.08
CA VAL A 92 -0.82 -1.37 -0.25
C VAL A 92 0.25 -1.39 -1.35
N ALA A 93 1.15 -0.42 -1.36
CA ALA A 93 2.19 -0.30 -2.37
C ALA A 93 3.13 -1.52 -2.41
N ASP A 94 3.51 -2.06 -1.25
CA ASP A 94 4.39 -3.24 -1.19
C ASP A 94 3.70 -4.51 -1.69
N VAL A 95 2.41 -4.68 -1.38
CA VAL A 95 1.63 -5.82 -1.88
C VAL A 95 1.51 -5.78 -3.40
N ILE A 96 1.23 -4.61 -3.98
CA ILE A 96 1.15 -4.43 -5.44
C ILE A 96 2.53 -4.63 -6.08
N ARG A 97 3.60 -4.09 -5.47
CA ARG A 97 4.98 -4.26 -5.95
C ARG A 97 5.38 -5.74 -6.03
N GLN A 98 5.06 -6.52 -5.00
CA GLN A 98 5.31 -7.97 -4.99
C GLN A 98 4.56 -8.69 -6.11
N SER A 99 3.32 -8.31 -6.37
CA SER A 99 2.51 -8.90 -7.44
C SER A 99 3.05 -8.56 -8.84
N LEU A 100 3.57 -7.35 -9.05
CA LEU A 100 4.12 -6.92 -10.32
C LEU A 100 5.59 -7.35 -10.54
N ALA A 101 6.24 -7.93 -9.54
CA ALA A 101 7.68 -8.24 -9.56
C ALA A 101 8.10 -9.12 -10.74
N THR A 102 7.28 -10.09 -11.16
CA THR A 102 7.57 -10.99 -12.28
C THR A 102 7.53 -10.31 -13.65
N ASN A 103 6.97 -9.12 -13.75
CA ASN A 103 6.85 -8.33 -14.97
C ASN A 103 7.53 -6.96 -14.87
N ALA A 104 8.33 -6.77 -13.83
CA ALA A 104 8.96 -5.48 -13.51
C ALA A 104 9.88 -4.96 -14.62
N ASP A 105 10.52 -5.85 -15.36
CA ASP A 105 11.38 -5.55 -16.52
C ASP A 105 10.62 -4.90 -17.69
N LYS A 106 9.31 -5.16 -17.81
CA LYS A 106 8.43 -4.57 -18.82
C LYS A 106 7.74 -3.28 -18.36
N ILE A 107 7.85 -2.92 -17.08
CA ILE A 107 7.21 -1.74 -16.49
C ILE A 107 8.28 -0.68 -16.27
N ARG A 108 8.11 0.51 -16.86
CA ARG A 108 9.00 1.66 -16.65
C ARG A 108 8.65 2.39 -15.37
N VAL A 109 7.37 2.64 -15.15
CA VAL A 109 6.87 3.24 -13.93
C VAL A 109 5.48 2.68 -13.60
N ALA A 110 5.25 2.41 -12.31
CA ALA A 110 3.94 2.12 -11.78
C ALA A 110 3.75 2.87 -10.46
N PHE A 111 2.59 3.49 -10.26
CA PHE A 111 2.26 4.23 -9.05
C PHE A 111 0.76 4.21 -8.76
N ILE A 112 0.43 4.23 -7.48
CA ILE A 112 -0.94 4.40 -6.99
C ILE A 112 -1.25 5.90 -6.99
N PHE A 113 -2.47 6.24 -7.40
CA PHE A 113 -2.99 7.61 -7.39
C PHE A 113 -4.39 7.66 -6.76
N GLY A 114 -5.07 8.79 -6.83
CA GLY A 114 -6.43 8.93 -6.31
C GLY A 114 -6.53 8.95 -4.79
N SER A 115 -7.64 8.45 -4.24
CA SER A 115 -7.96 8.53 -2.81
C SER A 115 -6.93 7.86 -1.91
N VAL A 116 -6.40 6.70 -2.33
CA VAL A 116 -5.37 5.96 -1.59
C VAL A 116 -4.07 6.76 -1.50
N ALA A 117 -3.67 7.44 -2.56
CA ALA A 117 -2.48 8.28 -2.54
C ALA A 117 -2.68 9.52 -1.65
N LYS A 118 -3.86 10.14 -1.70
CA LYS A 118 -4.24 11.34 -0.92
C LYS A 118 -4.58 11.06 0.55
N SER A 119 -4.60 9.82 1.02
CA SER A 119 -5.05 9.41 2.37
C SER A 119 -6.53 9.71 2.66
N THR A 120 -7.36 9.89 1.65
CA THR A 120 -8.80 10.16 1.79
C THR A 120 -9.65 8.92 1.51
N ASP A 121 -9.02 7.76 1.30
CA ASP A 121 -9.67 6.50 1.02
C ASP A 121 -10.37 5.92 2.26
N ASP A 122 -11.48 5.23 2.03
CA ASP A 122 -12.15 4.39 3.01
C ASP A 122 -11.91 2.89 2.70
N ARG A 123 -12.54 2.01 3.48
CA ARG A 123 -12.43 0.55 3.31
C ARG A 123 -12.94 0.00 1.98
N ARG A 124 -13.83 0.71 1.32
CA ARG A 124 -14.52 0.30 0.08
C ARG A 124 -13.91 0.96 -1.14
N SER A 125 -13.04 1.96 -0.92
CA SER A 125 -12.39 2.65 -2.04
C SER A 125 -11.48 1.68 -2.79
N ASP A 126 -11.62 1.65 -4.11
CA ASP A 126 -10.73 0.91 -5.00
C ASP A 126 -9.32 1.52 -4.98
N ILE A 127 -8.36 0.76 -5.44
CA ILE A 127 -6.97 1.20 -5.53
C ILE A 127 -6.69 1.54 -6.99
N ASP A 128 -6.57 2.82 -7.29
CA ASP A 128 -6.23 3.28 -8.64
C ASP A 128 -4.74 3.13 -8.89
N LEU A 129 -4.36 2.39 -9.93
CA LEU A 129 -2.98 2.08 -10.28
C LEU A 129 -2.67 2.52 -11.71
N MET A 130 -1.69 3.40 -11.88
CA MET A 130 -1.12 3.72 -13.20
C MET A 130 0.07 2.81 -13.48
N VAL A 131 0.10 2.23 -14.67
CA VAL A 131 1.22 1.43 -15.16
C VAL A 131 1.63 1.93 -16.54
N VAL A 132 2.89 2.32 -16.71
CA VAL A 132 3.45 2.75 -17.99
C VAL A 132 4.60 1.83 -18.37
N GLY A 133 4.50 1.18 -19.52
CA GLY A 133 5.54 0.24 -19.95
C GLY A 133 5.16 -0.55 -21.20
N LYS A 134 5.68 -1.78 -21.27
CA LYS A 134 5.41 -2.74 -22.37
C LYS A 134 4.43 -3.85 -21.97
N SER A 135 3.99 -3.86 -20.72
CA SER A 135 3.02 -4.86 -20.22
C SER A 135 1.65 -4.62 -20.83
N SER A 136 0.94 -5.67 -21.19
CA SER A 136 -0.45 -5.56 -21.60
C SER A 136 -1.38 -5.37 -20.40
N PHE A 137 -2.59 -4.82 -20.66
CA PHE A 137 -3.62 -4.70 -19.62
C PHE A 137 -3.98 -6.06 -19.01
N GLY A 138 -4.14 -7.10 -19.84
CA GLY A 138 -4.46 -8.46 -19.38
C GLY A 138 -3.37 -9.06 -18.49
N ASP A 139 -2.09 -8.85 -18.81
CA ASP A 139 -0.97 -9.30 -17.98
C ASP A 139 -1.02 -8.63 -16.61
N VAL A 140 -1.22 -7.30 -16.58
CA VAL A 140 -1.27 -6.52 -15.33
C VAL A 140 -2.44 -6.97 -14.45
N VAL A 141 -3.65 -7.11 -15.00
CA VAL A 141 -4.83 -7.59 -14.26
C VAL A 141 -4.58 -8.97 -13.65
N SER A 142 -4.04 -9.91 -14.45
CA SER A 142 -3.73 -11.27 -13.97
C SER A 142 -2.74 -11.27 -12.80
N LEU A 143 -1.75 -10.39 -12.83
CA LEU A 143 -0.75 -10.24 -11.76
C LEU A 143 -1.32 -9.58 -10.50
N LEU A 144 -2.36 -8.76 -10.63
CA LEU A 144 -2.96 -8.05 -9.50
C LEU A 144 -3.97 -8.88 -8.71
N THR A 145 -4.54 -9.93 -9.28
CA THR A 145 -5.52 -10.80 -8.60
C THR A 145 -5.06 -11.30 -7.22
N PRO A 146 -3.81 -11.78 -7.01
CA PRO A 146 -3.34 -12.17 -5.68
C PRO A 146 -3.23 -10.97 -4.71
N ALA A 147 -2.93 -9.77 -5.23
CA ALA A 147 -2.89 -8.55 -4.42
C ALA A 147 -4.28 -8.17 -3.92
N GLU A 148 -5.29 -8.21 -4.79
CA GLU A 148 -6.69 -7.93 -4.44
C GLU A 148 -7.19 -8.86 -3.34
N GLN A 149 -6.92 -10.17 -3.48
CA GLN A 149 -7.28 -11.16 -2.46
C GLN A 149 -6.62 -10.86 -1.10
N LYS A 150 -5.34 -10.46 -1.11
CA LYS A 150 -4.58 -10.13 0.10
C LYS A 150 -5.04 -8.82 0.73
N LEU A 151 -5.37 -7.82 -0.09
CA LEU A 151 -5.82 -6.50 0.35
C LEU A 151 -7.31 -6.47 0.71
N GLY A 152 -8.12 -7.39 0.13
CA GLY A 152 -9.58 -7.38 0.22
C GLY A 152 -10.19 -6.14 -0.43
N ARG A 153 -9.55 -5.61 -1.49
CA ARG A 153 -9.93 -4.42 -2.26
C ARG A 153 -9.62 -4.64 -3.73
N GLU A 154 -10.44 -4.09 -4.61
CA GLU A 154 -10.19 -4.08 -6.04
C GLU A 154 -9.04 -3.15 -6.40
N VAL A 155 -8.30 -3.51 -7.44
CA VAL A 155 -7.24 -2.68 -8.01
C VAL A 155 -7.63 -2.33 -9.44
N ASN A 156 -7.82 -1.06 -9.73
CA ASN A 156 -8.18 -0.53 -11.03
C ASN A 156 -6.93 -0.08 -11.80
N PRO A 157 -6.32 -0.92 -12.64
CA PRO A 157 -5.14 -0.55 -13.39
C PRO A 157 -5.51 0.28 -14.62
N VAL A 158 -4.81 1.38 -14.81
CA VAL A 158 -4.74 2.13 -16.08
C VAL A 158 -3.38 1.86 -16.69
N VAL A 159 -3.34 1.18 -17.82
CA VAL A 159 -2.11 0.72 -18.45
C VAL A 159 -1.89 1.45 -19.77
N TYR A 160 -0.74 2.10 -19.90
CA TYR A 160 -0.34 2.78 -21.14
C TYR A 160 1.01 2.27 -21.66
N PRO A 161 1.08 1.96 -22.98
CA PRO A 161 2.37 1.93 -23.67
C PRO A 161 3.08 3.27 -23.55
N VAL A 162 4.42 3.26 -23.47
CA VAL A 162 5.23 4.49 -23.31
C VAL A 162 4.90 5.54 -24.38
N ALA A 163 4.72 5.11 -25.64
CA ALA A 163 4.41 6.03 -26.73
C ALA A 163 3.03 6.70 -26.57
N GLU A 164 2.04 5.93 -26.13
CA GLU A 164 0.70 6.45 -25.88
C GLU A 164 0.68 7.42 -24.68
N PHE A 165 1.37 7.07 -23.59
CA PHE A 165 1.51 7.94 -22.43
C PHE A 165 2.12 9.29 -22.82
N LYS A 166 3.25 9.28 -23.56
CA LYS A 166 3.88 10.50 -24.07
C LYS A 166 2.96 11.34 -24.96
N LYS A 167 2.19 10.68 -25.82
CA LYS A 167 1.22 11.36 -26.66
C LYS A 167 0.15 12.07 -25.83
N LYS A 168 -0.43 11.37 -24.84
CA LYS A 168 -1.46 11.95 -23.94
C LYS A 168 -0.93 13.11 -23.10
N VAL A 169 0.32 13.05 -22.68
CA VAL A 169 0.98 14.17 -21.97
C VAL A 169 1.12 15.39 -22.89
N LYS A 170 1.59 15.20 -24.14
CA LYS A 170 1.74 16.28 -25.12
C LYS A 170 0.41 16.91 -25.53
N GLU A 171 -0.65 16.12 -25.59
CA GLU A 171 -2.00 16.57 -25.92
C GLU A 171 -2.75 17.19 -24.71
N ASP A 172 -2.06 17.37 -23.58
CA ASP A 172 -2.65 17.92 -22.34
C ASP A 172 -3.92 17.16 -21.91
N HIS A 173 -3.93 15.81 -22.09
CA HIS A 173 -5.09 14.99 -21.79
C HIS A 173 -5.49 15.13 -20.32
N HIS A 174 -6.69 15.64 -20.06
CA HIS A 174 -7.17 16.04 -18.74
C HIS A 174 -6.88 15.02 -17.63
N PHE A 175 -7.23 13.74 -17.85
CA PHE A 175 -6.99 12.68 -16.85
C PHE A 175 -5.50 12.50 -16.53
N VAL A 176 -4.64 12.42 -17.56
CA VAL A 176 -3.20 12.22 -17.36
C VAL A 176 -2.58 13.44 -16.65
N LYS A 177 -2.99 14.64 -17.02
CA LYS A 177 -2.57 15.88 -16.35
C LYS A 177 -2.93 15.88 -14.88
N THR A 178 -4.20 15.61 -14.54
CA THR A 178 -4.66 15.52 -13.15
C THR A 178 -3.85 14.51 -12.35
N VAL A 179 -3.63 13.31 -12.90
CA VAL A 179 -2.84 12.26 -12.24
C VAL A 179 -1.37 12.67 -12.05
N LEU A 180 -0.79 13.43 -13.00
CA LEU A 180 0.58 13.93 -12.88
C LEU A 180 0.74 15.03 -11.82
N GLU A 181 -0.29 15.82 -11.58
CA GLU A 181 -0.31 16.89 -10.57
C GLU A 181 -0.63 16.37 -9.16
N ASP A 182 -1.36 15.28 -9.07
CA ASP A 182 -1.81 14.69 -7.81
C ASP A 182 -0.70 13.96 -7.02
N GLU A 183 -0.97 13.67 -5.73
CA GLU A 183 -0.13 12.81 -4.91
C GLU A 183 -0.04 11.39 -5.48
N LYS A 184 1.16 10.81 -5.42
CA LYS A 184 1.47 9.47 -5.93
C LYS A 184 2.22 8.64 -4.92
N ILE A 185 2.00 7.32 -4.93
CA ILE A 185 2.81 6.35 -4.20
C ILE A 185 3.45 5.42 -5.23
N PHE A 186 4.76 5.55 -5.42
CA PHE A 186 5.46 4.75 -6.42
C PHE A 186 5.55 3.28 -5.99
N VAL A 187 5.27 2.40 -6.95
CA VAL A 187 5.37 0.94 -6.84
C VAL A 187 6.61 0.45 -7.59
N ILE A 188 6.81 0.94 -8.81
CA ILE A 188 7.98 0.68 -9.66
C ILE A 188 8.42 2.01 -10.25
N GLY A 189 9.72 2.26 -10.30
CA GLY A 189 10.29 3.54 -10.72
C GLY A 189 10.13 4.63 -9.67
N ASP A 190 10.30 5.87 -10.07
CA ASP A 190 10.24 7.05 -9.20
C ASP A 190 9.76 8.29 -9.97
N GLU A 191 9.69 9.42 -9.27
CA GLU A 191 9.29 10.71 -9.83
C GLU A 191 10.20 11.16 -10.98
N ASP A 192 11.50 10.87 -10.90
CA ASP A 192 12.45 11.28 -11.95
C ASP A 192 12.22 10.48 -13.23
N GLU A 193 11.95 9.17 -13.12
CA GLU A 193 11.61 8.34 -14.27
C GLU A 193 10.27 8.78 -14.88
N LEU A 194 9.28 9.09 -14.06
CA LEU A 194 7.99 9.61 -14.52
C LEU A 194 8.17 10.94 -15.29
N ARG A 195 8.97 11.86 -14.77
CA ARG A 195 9.29 13.14 -15.45
C ARG A 195 10.03 12.94 -16.78
N ARG A 196 10.91 11.93 -16.88
CA ARG A 196 11.57 11.58 -18.16
C ARG A 196 10.57 11.04 -19.18
N LEU A 197 9.57 10.31 -18.74
CA LEU A 197 8.49 9.81 -19.61
C LEU A 197 7.49 10.89 -19.99
N ALA A 198 7.35 11.94 -19.19
CA ALA A 198 6.45 13.06 -19.45
C ALA A 198 7.07 14.17 -20.34
N LYS A 199 8.33 14.07 -20.68
CA LYS A 199 9.03 14.92 -21.67
C LYS A 199 8.95 14.30 -23.06
#